data_955ab277fba1116f5ca625bf78de1e74
#
_entry.id   955ab277fba1116f5ca625bf78de1e74
#
_cell.length_a   1.000
_cell.length_b   1.000
_cell.length_c   1.000
_cell.angle_alpha   90.00
_cell.angle_beta   90.00
_cell.angle_gamma   90.00
#
_symmetry.space_group_name_H-M   'P 1'
#
loop_
_entity.id
_entity.type
_entity.pdbx_description
1 polymer ?
#
loop_
_entity_poly.entity_id
_entity_poly.type
_entity_poly.pdbx_seq_one_letter_code
_entity_poly.pdbx_strand_id
1 'polypeptide(L)'
;MGTPEPISSDELQRQLAGFCGTLEYHRLTAFIEPEILWTDGCAFLAEQAQCYWLMDAIASHQLNPQVRQEPFQIWALQVTPRQAEPTRPEPMASLTCRTDTEPEGKLLVTQHIAYTDFPLDSIKLYVVHGSIDGVHPNSIGMLPGEY
;
A
#
# COMPACT_ATOMS: atom_id res chain seq x y z
N MET A 1 -22.12 -7.91 21.24
CA MET A 1 -22.03 -6.93 20.16
C MET A 1 -21.40 -7.56 18.94
N GLY A 2 -22.05 -7.42 17.82
CA GLY A 2 -21.49 -7.93 16.58
C GLY A 2 -20.32 -7.11 16.08
N THR A 3 -19.50 -7.69 15.20
CA THR A 3 -18.49 -6.95 14.48
C THR A 3 -19.17 -5.90 13.62
N PRO A 4 -18.59 -4.69 13.48
CA PRO A 4 -19.17 -3.70 12.58
C PRO A 4 -19.20 -4.24 11.15
N GLU A 5 -20.25 -3.91 10.43
CA GLU A 5 -20.34 -4.30 9.04
C GLU A 5 -19.21 -3.65 8.23
N PRO A 6 -18.60 -4.39 7.30
CA PRO A 6 -17.60 -3.79 6.45
C PRO A 6 -18.21 -2.68 5.60
N ILE A 7 -17.51 -1.58 5.46
CA ILE A 7 -17.98 -0.49 4.60
C ILE A 7 -17.93 -0.94 3.14
N SER A 8 -18.82 -0.37 2.33
CA SER A 8 -18.83 -0.67 0.90
C SER A 8 -17.54 -0.15 0.24
N SER A 9 -17.21 -0.70 -0.92
CA SER A 9 -16.03 -0.22 -1.67
C SER A 9 -16.16 1.24 -2.07
N ASP A 10 -17.37 1.70 -2.42
CA ASP A 10 -17.60 3.11 -2.75
C ASP A 10 -17.36 4.01 -1.56
N GLU A 11 -17.85 3.60 -0.38
CA GLU A 11 -17.65 4.36 0.85
C GLU A 11 -16.17 4.37 1.25
N LEU A 12 -15.50 3.23 1.16
CA LEU A 12 -14.07 3.13 1.44
C LEU A 12 -13.28 4.07 0.54
N GLN A 13 -13.56 4.04 -0.76
CA GLN A 13 -12.87 4.88 -1.72
C GLN A 13 -13.09 6.36 -1.43
N ARG A 14 -14.32 6.73 -1.06
CA ARG A 14 -14.64 8.12 -0.71
C ARG A 14 -13.90 8.58 0.53
N GLN A 15 -13.84 7.74 1.57
CA GLN A 15 -13.14 8.09 2.80
C GLN A 15 -11.63 8.18 2.60
N LEU A 16 -11.06 7.29 1.79
CA LEU A 16 -9.63 7.34 1.48
C LEU A 16 -9.28 8.65 0.76
N ALA A 17 -10.14 9.13 -0.11
CA ALA A 17 -9.90 10.37 -0.84
C ALA A 17 -9.88 11.60 0.08
N GLY A 18 -10.42 11.48 1.30
CA GLY A 18 -10.42 12.55 2.28
C GLY A 18 -9.12 12.76 3.03
N PHE A 19 -8.20 11.80 2.96
CA PHE A 19 -6.91 11.94 3.65
C PHE A 19 -5.97 12.83 2.86
N CYS A 20 -5.54 13.93 3.47
CA CYS A 20 -4.67 14.92 2.82
C CYS A 20 -3.43 15.24 3.64
N GLY A 21 -3.19 14.52 4.72
CA GLY A 21 -2.03 14.63 5.58
C GLY A 21 -2.16 13.65 6.72
N THR A 22 -1.19 13.63 7.63
CA THR A 22 -1.23 12.72 8.77
C THR A 22 -0.93 13.45 10.05
N LEU A 23 -1.62 13.07 11.13
CA LEU A 23 -1.36 13.58 12.46
C LEU A 23 -0.45 12.66 13.25
N GLU A 24 -0.45 11.38 12.91
CA GLU A 24 0.35 10.37 13.59
C GLU A 24 1.00 9.44 12.57
N TYR A 25 2.01 8.72 13.02
CA TYR A 25 2.64 7.64 12.25
C TYR A 25 2.44 6.34 12.97
N HIS A 26 2.20 5.27 12.22
CA HIS A 26 1.78 3.99 12.75
C HIS A 26 2.74 2.87 12.36
N ARG A 27 2.89 1.90 13.23
CA ARG A 27 3.58 0.65 12.92
C ARG A 27 2.54 -0.38 12.56
N LEU A 28 2.45 -0.70 11.27
CA LEU A 28 1.46 -1.64 10.74
C LEU A 28 2.08 -2.97 10.36
N THR A 29 3.42 -3.05 10.39
CA THR A 29 4.15 -4.22 9.92
C THR A 29 4.98 -4.81 11.04
N ALA A 30 5.33 -6.09 10.91
CA ALA A 30 6.27 -6.73 11.81
C ALA A 30 7.60 -5.98 11.77
N PHE A 31 8.39 -6.12 12.84
CA PHE A 31 9.68 -5.44 12.94
C PHE A 31 10.63 -5.99 11.88
N ILE A 32 10.86 -5.21 10.85
CA ILE A 32 11.79 -5.51 9.75
C ILE A 32 12.66 -4.27 9.57
N GLU A 33 13.96 -4.46 9.50
CA GLU A 33 14.88 -3.37 9.20
C GLU A 33 15.14 -3.31 7.69
N PRO A 34 15.00 -2.17 7.02
CA PRO A 34 14.60 -0.86 7.55
C PRO A 34 13.11 -0.76 7.81
N GLU A 35 12.77 -0.07 8.90
CA GLU A 35 11.37 0.09 9.30
C GLU A 35 10.64 1.10 8.44
N ILE A 36 9.39 0.77 8.06
CA ILE A 36 8.47 1.71 7.44
C ILE A 36 7.46 2.16 8.49
N LEU A 37 7.25 3.47 8.55
CA LEU A 37 6.15 4.05 9.33
C LEU A 37 5.04 4.47 8.36
N TRP A 38 3.80 4.33 8.80
CA TRP A 38 2.64 4.49 7.94
C TRP A 38 1.77 5.65 8.43
N THR A 39 1.16 6.35 7.50
CA THR A 39 0.29 7.49 7.79
C THR A 39 -1.08 7.04 8.30
N ASP A 40 -1.87 8.01 8.77
CA ASP A 40 -3.25 7.78 9.20
C ASP A 40 -4.09 7.14 8.09
N GLY A 41 -3.93 7.58 6.84
CA GLY A 41 -4.67 7.03 5.71
C GLY A 41 -4.34 5.57 5.45
N CYS A 42 -3.06 5.21 5.57
CA CYS A 42 -2.64 3.81 5.43
C CYS A 42 -3.16 2.95 6.58
N ALA A 43 -3.15 3.47 7.80
CA ALA A 43 -3.71 2.75 8.96
C ALA A 43 -5.20 2.51 8.76
N PHE A 44 -5.93 3.51 8.30
CA PHE A 44 -7.36 3.39 7.99
C PHE A 44 -7.59 2.33 6.91
N LEU A 45 -6.82 2.37 5.82
CA LEU A 45 -6.93 1.40 4.74
C LEU A 45 -6.68 -0.02 5.23
N ALA A 46 -5.60 -0.23 5.99
CA ALA A 46 -5.24 -1.56 6.49
C ALA A 46 -6.35 -2.16 7.35
N GLU A 47 -6.97 -1.34 8.21
CA GLU A 47 -8.04 -1.79 9.09
C GLU A 47 -9.33 -2.03 8.32
N GLN A 48 -9.76 -1.08 7.48
CA GLN A 48 -11.05 -1.18 6.80
C GLN A 48 -11.06 -2.25 5.71
N ALA A 49 -9.96 -2.41 5.00
CA ALA A 49 -9.86 -3.41 3.94
C ALA A 49 -9.26 -4.73 4.43
N GLN A 50 -8.87 -4.82 5.72
CA GLN A 50 -8.21 -5.98 6.29
C GLN A 50 -7.00 -6.39 5.47
N CYS A 51 -6.19 -5.40 5.06
CA CYS A 51 -5.07 -5.63 4.15
C CYS A 51 -3.71 -5.36 4.79
N TYR A 52 -3.52 -5.76 6.04
CA TYR A 52 -2.19 -5.69 6.67
C TYR A 52 -1.15 -6.45 5.87
N TRP A 53 -1.58 -7.51 5.16
CA TRP A 53 -0.71 -8.27 4.26
C TRP A 53 -0.08 -7.40 3.18
N LEU A 54 -0.79 -6.38 2.70
CA LEU A 54 -0.27 -5.46 1.68
C LEU A 54 0.89 -4.64 2.25
N MET A 55 0.72 -4.12 3.47
CA MET A 55 1.76 -3.38 4.16
C MET A 55 2.98 -4.28 4.43
N ASP A 56 2.76 -5.51 4.87
CA ASP A 56 3.84 -6.48 5.07
C ASP A 56 4.58 -6.80 3.78
N ALA A 57 3.85 -6.94 2.67
CA ALA A 57 4.47 -7.21 1.36
C ALA A 57 5.38 -6.05 0.96
N ILE A 58 4.89 -4.81 1.05
CA ILE A 58 5.67 -3.63 0.72
C ILE A 58 6.91 -3.52 1.61
N ALA A 59 6.73 -3.77 2.92
CA ALA A 59 7.84 -3.74 3.88
C ALA A 59 8.90 -4.79 3.55
N SER A 60 8.48 -6.01 3.20
CA SER A 60 9.41 -7.10 2.91
C SER A 60 10.26 -6.80 1.67
N HIS A 61 9.70 -6.12 0.68
CA HIS A 61 10.45 -5.75 -0.51
C HIS A 61 11.53 -4.71 -0.23
N GLN A 62 11.46 -3.98 0.90
CA GLN A 62 12.51 -3.05 1.28
C GLN A 62 13.83 -3.74 1.63
N LEU A 63 13.82 -5.06 1.81
CA LEU A 63 15.04 -5.84 1.98
C LEU A 63 15.84 -5.92 0.68
N ASN A 64 15.22 -5.70 -0.46
CA ASN A 64 15.88 -5.63 -1.75
C ASN A 64 16.59 -4.27 -1.87
N PRO A 65 17.93 -4.23 -2.04
CA PRO A 65 18.64 -2.96 -2.12
C PRO A 65 18.18 -2.04 -3.25
N GLN A 66 17.73 -2.59 -4.38
CA GLN A 66 17.23 -1.78 -5.49
C GLN A 66 15.96 -1.03 -5.13
N VAL A 67 15.13 -1.61 -4.29
CA VAL A 67 13.90 -0.96 -3.79
C VAL A 67 14.25 0.02 -2.69
N ARG A 68 15.02 -0.44 -1.71
CA ARG A 68 15.36 0.37 -0.52
C ARG A 68 16.05 1.68 -0.87
N GLN A 69 16.93 1.67 -1.88
CA GLN A 69 17.67 2.87 -2.26
C GLN A 69 16.82 3.90 -3.01
N GLU A 70 15.63 3.50 -3.48
CA GLU A 70 14.76 4.42 -4.22
C GLU A 70 14.06 5.35 -3.25
N PRO A 71 14.31 6.68 -3.32
CA PRO A 71 13.76 7.62 -2.34
C PRO A 71 12.27 7.90 -2.51
N PHE A 72 11.70 7.59 -3.67
CA PHE A 72 10.27 7.75 -3.92
C PHE A 72 9.78 6.53 -4.69
N GLN A 73 9.01 5.68 -4.00
CA GLN A 73 8.51 4.43 -4.56
C GLN A 73 7.01 4.53 -4.78
N ILE A 74 6.57 4.14 -5.95
CA ILE A 74 5.15 4.11 -6.30
C ILE A 74 4.70 2.66 -6.32
N TRP A 75 3.89 2.29 -5.33
CA TRP A 75 3.34 0.94 -5.20
C TRP A 75 1.91 0.93 -5.70
N ALA A 76 1.60 -0.04 -6.56
CA ALA A 76 0.25 -0.18 -7.11
C ALA A 76 -0.21 -1.62 -6.96
N LEU A 77 -1.38 -1.79 -6.37
CA LEU A 77 -2.08 -3.07 -6.33
C LEU A 77 -3.23 -3.01 -7.32
N GLN A 78 -3.27 -3.97 -8.23
CA GLN A 78 -4.33 -4.06 -9.22
C GLN A 78 -5.00 -5.41 -9.11
N VAL A 79 -6.31 -5.42 -8.89
CA VAL A 79 -7.11 -6.63 -8.73
C VAL A 79 -7.71 -6.98 -10.08
N THR A 80 -7.54 -8.24 -10.49
CA THR A 80 -8.17 -8.74 -11.71
C THR A 80 -9.60 -9.12 -11.39
N PRO A 81 -10.59 -8.52 -12.05
CA PRO A 81 -11.99 -8.85 -11.79
C PRO A 81 -12.28 -10.32 -12.07
N ARG A 82 -13.14 -10.90 -11.22
CA ARG A 82 -13.52 -12.31 -11.31
C ARG A 82 -14.10 -12.68 -12.68
N GLN A 83 -14.84 -11.75 -13.28
CA GLN A 83 -15.51 -11.97 -14.56
C GLN A 83 -14.56 -12.02 -15.76
N ALA A 84 -13.36 -11.45 -15.60
CA ALA A 84 -12.36 -11.44 -16.68
C ALA A 84 -11.74 -12.82 -16.90
N GLU A 85 -11.80 -13.70 -15.88
CA GLU A 85 -11.22 -15.04 -15.93
C GLU A 85 -12.21 -16.05 -15.35
N PRO A 86 -13.25 -16.45 -16.13
CA PRO A 86 -14.32 -17.29 -15.60
C PRO A 86 -13.85 -18.70 -15.15
N THR A 87 -12.69 -19.14 -15.59
CA THR A 87 -12.13 -20.43 -15.17
C THR A 87 -11.47 -20.36 -13.79
N ARG A 88 -11.29 -19.15 -13.26
CA ARG A 88 -10.68 -18.95 -11.93
C ARG A 88 -11.76 -18.51 -10.95
N PRO A 89 -11.97 -19.28 -9.87
CA PRO A 89 -13.07 -18.98 -8.95
C PRO A 89 -12.81 -17.77 -8.05
N GLU A 90 -11.55 -17.27 -7.97
CA GLU A 90 -11.16 -16.27 -7.00
C GLU A 90 -10.41 -15.12 -7.66
N PRO A 91 -10.63 -13.86 -7.19
CA PRO A 91 -9.88 -12.73 -7.71
C PRO A 91 -8.39 -12.84 -7.41
N MET A 92 -7.59 -12.39 -8.35
CA MET A 92 -6.14 -12.29 -8.23
C MET A 92 -5.72 -10.84 -8.23
N ALA A 93 -4.49 -10.58 -7.82
CA ALA A 93 -3.94 -9.23 -7.85
C ALA A 93 -2.50 -9.23 -8.32
N SER A 94 -2.04 -8.07 -8.73
CA SER A 94 -0.64 -7.82 -9.07
C SER A 94 -0.18 -6.61 -8.28
N LEU A 95 0.92 -6.76 -7.55
CA LEU A 95 1.57 -5.67 -6.82
C LEU A 95 2.83 -5.26 -7.57
N THR A 96 2.91 -3.99 -7.93
CA THR A 96 4.09 -3.45 -8.63
C THR A 96 4.68 -2.30 -7.87
N CYS A 97 5.99 -2.11 -8.03
CA CYS A 97 6.70 -0.94 -7.54
C CYS A 97 7.43 -0.29 -8.69
N ARG A 98 7.27 1.03 -8.83
CA ARG A 98 7.96 1.83 -9.85
C ARG A 98 8.64 3.02 -9.21
N THR A 99 9.69 3.51 -9.89
CA THR A 99 10.31 4.77 -9.51
C THR A 99 9.45 5.94 -9.98
N ASP A 100 9.71 7.13 -9.44
CA ASP A 100 9.04 8.38 -9.84
C ASP A 100 9.85 9.11 -10.93
N THR A 101 10.40 8.37 -11.89
CA THR A 101 11.18 8.97 -12.98
C THR A 101 10.33 9.07 -14.24
N GLU A 102 10.45 10.24 -14.91
CA GLU A 102 9.72 10.46 -16.16
C GLU A 102 10.36 9.70 -17.33
N PRO A 103 9.56 9.30 -18.34
CA PRO A 103 8.10 9.50 -18.47
C PRO A 103 7.24 8.44 -17.78
N GLU A 104 7.74 7.25 -17.51
CA GLU A 104 6.90 6.15 -17.00
C GLU A 104 7.41 5.49 -15.73
N GLY A 105 8.60 5.89 -15.28
CA GLY A 105 9.23 5.25 -14.14
C GLY A 105 9.77 3.87 -14.49
N LYS A 106 10.75 3.42 -13.71
CA LYS A 106 11.33 2.10 -13.87
C LYS A 106 10.59 1.11 -12.99
N LEU A 107 10.23 -0.04 -13.55
CA LEU A 107 9.60 -1.12 -12.78
C LEU A 107 10.66 -1.83 -11.95
N LEU A 108 10.48 -1.84 -10.63
CA LEU A 108 11.41 -2.46 -9.68
C LEU A 108 10.91 -3.81 -9.17
N VAL A 109 9.59 -3.96 -9.00
CA VAL A 109 8.98 -5.16 -8.43
C VAL A 109 7.72 -5.51 -9.17
N THR A 110 7.50 -6.79 -9.41
CA THR A 110 6.21 -7.34 -9.82
C THR A 110 5.97 -8.59 -8.98
N GLN A 111 4.91 -8.57 -8.19
CA GLN A 111 4.52 -9.70 -7.36
C GLN A 111 3.10 -10.14 -7.72
N HIS A 112 2.96 -11.39 -8.10
CA HIS A 112 1.65 -11.98 -8.37
C HIS A 112 1.03 -12.46 -7.06
N ILE A 113 -0.25 -12.13 -6.86
CA ILE A 113 -1.03 -12.55 -5.70
C ILE A 113 -2.14 -13.44 -6.21
N ALA A 114 -2.04 -14.75 -5.90
CA ALA A 114 -2.91 -15.76 -6.47
C ALA A 114 -4.36 -15.63 -6.01
N TYR A 115 -4.58 -15.03 -4.83
CA TYR A 115 -5.90 -14.84 -4.27
C TYR A 115 -5.92 -13.56 -3.45
N THR A 116 -7.00 -12.79 -3.58
CA THR A 116 -7.20 -11.61 -2.74
C THR A 116 -8.68 -11.34 -2.52
N ASP A 117 -9.01 -10.86 -1.32
CA ASP A 117 -10.34 -10.34 -0.99
C ASP A 117 -10.35 -8.81 -0.93
N PHE A 118 -9.32 -8.18 -1.51
CA PHE A 118 -9.20 -6.73 -1.48
C PHE A 118 -10.44 -6.09 -2.12
N PRO A 119 -11.10 -5.14 -1.41
CA PRO A 119 -12.42 -4.67 -1.83
C PRO A 119 -12.42 -3.66 -2.98
N LEU A 120 -11.26 -3.09 -3.33
CA LEU A 120 -11.16 -2.11 -4.41
C LEU A 120 -10.54 -2.74 -5.64
N ASP A 121 -10.80 -2.18 -6.82
CA ASP A 121 -10.19 -2.63 -8.08
C ASP A 121 -8.70 -2.34 -8.11
N SER A 122 -8.29 -1.25 -7.48
CA SER A 122 -6.87 -0.89 -7.40
C SER A 122 -6.64 0.08 -6.26
N ILE A 123 -5.39 0.15 -5.81
CA ILE A 123 -4.94 1.15 -4.85
C ILE A 123 -3.50 1.52 -5.16
N LYS A 124 -3.15 2.77 -4.92
CA LYS A 124 -1.79 3.25 -5.07
C LYS A 124 -1.31 3.77 -3.73
N LEU A 125 -0.08 3.41 -3.37
CA LEU A 125 0.58 3.86 -2.14
C LEU A 125 1.97 4.37 -2.51
N TYR A 126 2.43 5.41 -1.81
CA TYR A 126 3.78 5.91 -1.94
C TYR A 126 4.61 5.48 -0.74
N VAL A 127 5.87 5.11 -0.96
CA VAL A 127 6.85 4.97 0.10
C VAL A 127 7.96 5.97 -0.19
N VAL A 128 8.15 6.92 0.71
CA VAL A 128 9.10 8.01 0.52
C VAL A 128 10.11 8.01 1.65
N HIS A 129 11.34 8.40 1.33
CA HIS A 129 12.36 8.63 2.34
C HIS A 129 12.13 9.98 2.99
N GLY A 130 12.21 10.03 4.31
CA GLY A 130 12.00 11.24 5.06
C GLY A 130 12.56 11.12 6.46
N SER A 131 12.15 12.00 7.33
CA SER A 131 12.52 11.94 8.73
C SER A 131 11.40 12.55 9.56
N ILE A 132 10.92 11.80 10.54
CA ILE A 132 9.85 12.27 11.42
C ILE A 132 10.41 13.25 12.46
N ASP A 133 11.61 12.96 12.97
CA ASP A 133 12.25 13.78 14.00
C ASP A 133 13.27 14.78 13.45
N GLY A 134 13.51 14.78 12.15
CA GLY A 134 14.49 15.64 11.51
C GLY A 134 15.93 15.19 11.69
N VAL A 135 16.17 14.06 12.36
CA VAL A 135 17.50 13.57 12.69
C VAL A 135 17.75 12.19 12.08
N HIS A 136 16.82 11.25 12.28
CA HIS A 136 16.95 9.87 11.80
C HIS A 136 16.17 9.67 10.52
N PRO A 137 16.76 9.02 9.51
CA PRO A 137 16.03 8.72 8.27
C PRO A 137 14.97 7.65 8.53
N ASN A 138 13.80 7.85 7.91
CA ASN A 138 12.70 6.91 7.96
C ASN A 138 12.16 6.68 6.56
N SER A 139 11.57 5.51 6.33
CA SER A 139 10.70 5.29 5.17
C SER A 139 9.27 5.47 5.63
N ILE A 140 8.49 6.21 4.86
CA ILE A 140 7.12 6.57 5.22
C ILE A 140 6.19 6.10 4.12
N GLY A 141 5.24 5.22 4.46
CA GLY A 141 4.21 4.77 3.56
C GLY A 141 2.97 5.64 3.69
N MET A 142 2.40 6.08 2.57
CA MET A 142 1.30 7.04 2.57
C MET A 142 0.39 6.84 1.37
N LEU A 143 -0.84 7.36 1.48
CA LEU A 143 -1.72 7.52 0.33
C LEU A 143 -1.23 8.69 -0.53
N PRO A 144 -1.49 8.68 -1.86
CA PRO A 144 -1.06 9.80 -2.70
C PRO A 144 -1.54 11.17 -2.24
N GLY A 145 -2.74 11.24 -1.68
CA GLY A 145 -3.29 12.50 -1.16
C GLY A 145 -2.61 13.02 0.08
N GLU A 146 -1.82 12.19 0.75
CA GLU A 146 -1.09 12.56 1.96
C GLU A 146 0.34 13.03 1.67
N TYR A 147 0.75 12.95 0.41
CA TYR A 147 2.07 13.42 -0.01
C TYR A 147 2.13 14.98 -0.11
#